data_63872301bc7e88af950716c2ab211dfc
#
_entry.id   63872301bc7e88af950716c2ab211dfc
#
_cell.length_a   1.000
_cell.length_b   1.000
_cell.length_c   1.000
_cell.angle_alpha   90.00
_cell.angle_beta   90.00
_cell.angle_gamma   90.00
#
_symmetry.space_group_name_H-M   'P 1'
#
loop_
_entity.id
_entity.type
_entity.pdbx_description
1 polymer ?
#
loop_
_entity_poly.entity_id
_entity_poly.type
_entity_poly.pdbx_seq_one_letter_code
_entity_poly.pdbx_strand_id
1 'polypeptide(L)'
;MTENHDGKQQGSVPSRQRKRFPGISSRAYEHPADRSALVALRKLTGFDTVFKALSGLLPERSLRLLYLSDSVRVSDAQFSHLNEMLRDACYILDLDRVPPMYVTQNPVPNAMCVGLDEPVIVLTTGLVELLDEEEMRAVIGHEVGHALSGHAVYRTVLLFLTNVALKVAWIPLGNVAVMAIVTALREWFRKSELSADRAGLLVGQDLRASMRGLMKLAGGNHLHEMNVDAFLAQADEYEKAGDLRDSVLKILNVLPRSHPFTTVRAAELKRWSESRDHQRLMDGHYPKRSEDKDASVSDSFRESAGHYAQTVRDSKDPLFKLVGDIAGGAGDLAGDLGGRLRTVFGGGAPKEPGKDTGTEKDSGKDADREPGEGPGA
;
A
#
# COMPACT_ATOMS: atom_id res chain seq x y z
N MET A 1 -41.80 0.66 45.99
CA MET A 1 -41.90 0.42 44.58
C MET A 1 -40.48 0.17 44.09
N THR A 2 -40.15 -1.09 43.97
CA THR A 2 -38.80 -1.58 43.57
C THR A 2 -38.90 -1.94 42.08
N GLU A 3 -38.29 -1.14 41.22
CA GLU A 3 -38.18 -1.47 39.79
C GLU A 3 -37.07 -2.51 39.59
N ASN A 4 -37.47 -3.67 39.14
CA ASN A 4 -36.62 -4.74 38.66
C ASN A 4 -35.99 -4.33 37.33
N HIS A 5 -34.68 -4.11 37.30
CA HIS A 5 -33.89 -4.09 36.08
C HIS A 5 -33.65 -5.54 35.65
N ASP A 6 -34.47 -6.04 34.76
CA ASP A 6 -34.21 -7.27 34.02
C ASP A 6 -33.04 -7.03 33.06
N GLY A 7 -31.86 -7.39 33.51
CA GLY A 7 -30.67 -7.55 32.66
C GLY A 7 -30.87 -8.71 31.70
N LYS A 8 -31.28 -8.43 30.47
CA LYS A 8 -31.22 -9.39 29.37
C LYS A 8 -29.75 -9.81 29.17
N GLN A 9 -29.40 -10.98 29.70
CA GLN A 9 -28.21 -11.69 29.27
C GLN A 9 -28.35 -11.95 27.75
N GLN A 10 -27.60 -11.19 26.97
CA GLN A 10 -27.37 -11.52 25.56
C GLN A 10 -26.67 -12.88 25.55
N GLY A 11 -27.41 -13.91 25.14
CA GLY A 11 -26.88 -15.25 24.94
C GLY A 11 -25.71 -15.18 23.95
N SER A 12 -24.54 -15.59 24.38
CA SER A 12 -23.38 -15.72 23.52
C SER A 12 -23.74 -16.63 22.35
N VAL A 13 -23.74 -16.08 21.14
CA VAL A 13 -23.82 -16.86 19.91
C VAL A 13 -22.63 -17.84 19.94
N PRO A 14 -22.83 -19.16 19.73
CA PRO A 14 -21.72 -20.10 19.73
C PRO A 14 -20.64 -19.64 18.75
N SER A 15 -19.41 -19.50 19.23
CA SER A 15 -18.29 -19.12 18.38
C SER A 15 -18.16 -20.12 17.24
N ARG A 16 -18.30 -19.67 15.99
CA ARG A 16 -18.14 -20.50 14.80
C ARG A 16 -16.76 -21.14 14.85
N GLN A 17 -16.69 -22.48 14.84
CA GLN A 17 -15.42 -23.21 14.80
C GLN A 17 -14.71 -22.90 13.46
N ARG A 18 -13.60 -22.18 13.52
CA ARG A 18 -12.80 -21.80 12.35
C ARG A 18 -11.69 -22.82 12.11
N LYS A 19 -11.40 -23.06 10.84
CA LYS A 19 -10.30 -23.93 10.43
C LYS A 19 -8.96 -23.25 10.73
N ARG A 20 -8.03 -24.01 11.31
CA ARG A 20 -6.63 -23.60 11.54
C ARG A 20 -5.76 -24.03 10.35
N PHE A 21 -4.70 -23.27 10.08
CA PHE A 21 -3.73 -23.53 9.02
C PHE A 21 -2.31 -23.73 9.59
N PRO A 22 -2.00 -24.89 10.23
CA PRO A 22 -0.72 -25.12 10.88
C PRO A 22 0.46 -25.01 9.91
N GLY A 23 1.47 -24.20 10.26
CA GLY A 23 2.68 -23.99 9.47
C GLY A 23 2.45 -23.29 8.14
N ILE A 24 1.33 -22.58 7.94
CA ILE A 24 1.04 -21.91 6.68
C ILE A 24 2.16 -20.91 6.30
N SER A 25 2.65 -21.01 5.06
CA SER A 25 3.49 -19.98 4.47
C SER A 25 2.65 -18.83 3.93
N SER A 26 3.15 -17.59 3.99
CA SER A 26 2.51 -16.44 3.31
C SER A 26 2.30 -16.67 1.80
N ARG A 27 3.14 -17.50 1.18
CA ARG A 27 3.01 -17.93 -0.22
C ARG A 27 1.67 -18.59 -0.55
N ALA A 28 0.98 -19.16 0.46
CA ALA A 28 -0.31 -19.82 0.30
C ALA A 28 -1.42 -18.84 -0.12
N TYR A 29 -1.37 -17.60 0.37
CA TYR A 29 -2.35 -16.57 0.12
C TYR A 29 -1.79 -15.34 -0.62
N GLU A 30 -0.47 -15.31 -0.85
CA GLU A 30 0.18 -14.19 -1.56
C GLU A 30 -0.44 -13.99 -2.95
N HIS A 31 -0.82 -12.75 -3.22
CA HIS A 31 -1.34 -12.38 -4.54
C HIS A 31 -0.20 -12.29 -5.55
N PRO A 32 -0.35 -12.82 -6.80
CA PRO A 32 0.72 -12.76 -7.81
C PRO A 32 1.23 -11.35 -8.09
N ALA A 33 0.34 -10.34 -8.05
CA ALA A 33 0.72 -8.94 -8.25
C ALA A 33 1.59 -8.39 -7.11
N ASP A 34 1.39 -8.82 -5.85
CA ASP A 34 2.22 -8.46 -4.71
C ASP A 34 3.64 -8.99 -4.90
N ARG A 35 3.79 -10.30 -5.14
CA ARG A 35 5.08 -10.94 -5.41
C ARG A 35 5.82 -10.25 -6.55
N SER A 36 5.15 -10.00 -7.65
CA SER A 36 5.73 -9.37 -8.84
C SER A 36 6.21 -7.95 -8.56
N ALA A 37 5.41 -7.16 -7.83
CA ALA A 37 5.76 -5.79 -7.44
C ALA A 37 6.95 -5.76 -6.47
N LEU A 38 7.04 -6.71 -5.52
CA LEU A 38 8.17 -6.82 -4.61
C LEU A 38 9.47 -7.15 -5.35
N VAL A 39 9.41 -8.07 -6.32
CA VAL A 39 10.56 -8.41 -7.17
C VAL A 39 11.03 -7.18 -7.96
N ALA A 40 10.11 -6.42 -8.54
CA ALA A 40 10.42 -5.20 -9.27
C ALA A 40 11.06 -4.13 -8.36
N LEU A 41 10.49 -3.93 -7.16
CA LEU A 41 11.01 -2.99 -6.17
C LEU A 41 12.46 -3.30 -5.78
N ARG A 42 12.79 -4.57 -5.52
CA ARG A 42 14.15 -5.00 -5.16
C ARG A 42 15.17 -4.83 -6.29
N LYS A 43 14.71 -4.76 -7.55
CA LYS A 43 15.59 -4.48 -8.71
C LYS A 43 15.92 -3.01 -8.90
N LEU A 44 15.23 -2.09 -8.21
CA LEU A 44 15.52 -0.66 -8.33
C LEU A 44 16.94 -0.35 -7.87
N THR A 45 17.69 0.35 -8.71
CA THR A 45 19.07 0.78 -8.39
C THR A 45 19.07 1.62 -7.12
N GLY A 46 19.89 1.20 -6.13
CA GLY A 46 20.01 1.90 -4.85
C GLY A 46 18.96 1.52 -3.81
N PHE A 47 17.92 0.74 -4.14
CA PHE A 47 16.91 0.33 -3.18
C PHE A 47 17.51 -0.38 -1.96
N ASP A 48 18.35 -1.40 -2.17
CA ASP A 48 18.96 -2.15 -1.07
C ASP A 48 19.85 -1.28 -0.19
N THR A 49 20.57 -0.30 -0.79
CA THR A 49 21.42 0.65 -0.05
C THR A 49 20.57 1.55 0.84
N VAL A 50 19.50 2.13 0.29
CA VAL A 50 18.55 2.97 1.03
C VAL A 50 17.85 2.16 2.10
N PHE A 51 17.39 0.95 1.77
CA PHE A 51 16.69 0.06 2.70
C PHE A 51 17.58 -0.32 3.90
N LYS A 52 18.83 -0.74 3.66
CA LYS A 52 19.79 -1.07 4.73
C LYS A 52 20.15 0.13 5.59
N ALA A 53 20.40 1.29 4.97
CA ALA A 53 20.68 2.52 5.72
C ALA A 53 19.52 2.91 6.62
N LEU A 54 18.28 2.81 6.14
CA LEU A 54 17.08 3.17 6.92
C LEU A 54 16.76 2.16 8.01
N SER A 55 16.85 0.85 7.72
CA SER A 55 16.64 -0.18 8.73
C SER A 55 17.66 -0.06 9.88
N GLY A 56 18.89 0.36 9.59
CA GLY A 56 19.89 0.62 10.63
C GLY A 56 19.70 1.93 11.42
N LEU A 57 18.96 2.90 10.85
CA LEU A 57 18.71 4.20 11.49
C LEU A 57 17.40 4.24 12.30
N LEU A 58 16.48 3.31 12.08
CA LEU A 58 15.19 3.24 12.74
C LEU A 58 15.27 2.29 13.95
N PRO A 59 15.42 2.80 15.18
CA PRO A 59 15.41 1.94 16.35
C PRO A 59 13.96 1.42 16.52
N GLU A 60 13.77 0.13 16.45
CA GLU A 60 12.47 -0.52 16.68
C GLU A 60 11.85 -0.13 18.00
N ARG A 61 12.70 0.02 19.03
CA ARG A 61 12.30 0.54 20.33
C ARG A 61 11.61 1.90 20.24
N SER A 62 12.04 2.78 19.33
CA SER A 62 11.44 4.12 19.18
C SER A 62 10.04 4.06 18.58
N LEU A 63 9.78 3.18 17.61
CA LEU A 63 8.44 2.94 17.07
C LEU A 63 7.50 2.42 18.15
N ARG A 64 7.96 1.46 18.95
CA ARG A 64 7.18 0.91 20.06
C ARG A 64 6.89 1.95 21.13
N LEU A 65 7.88 2.78 21.49
CA LEU A 65 7.71 3.85 22.49
C LEU A 65 6.71 4.92 22.03
N LEU A 66 6.65 5.22 20.71
CA LEU A 66 5.67 6.14 20.15
C LEU A 66 4.24 5.69 20.48
N TYR A 67 3.91 4.42 20.22
CA TYR A 67 2.56 3.90 20.51
C TYR A 67 2.32 3.67 21.99
N LEU A 68 3.35 3.35 22.78
CA LEU A 68 3.22 3.25 24.23
C LEU A 68 2.90 4.59 24.90
N SER A 69 3.35 5.71 24.33
CA SER A 69 3.14 7.04 24.93
C SER A 69 1.78 7.65 24.61
N ASP A 70 1.16 7.28 23.48
CA ASP A 70 -0.02 7.99 22.95
C ASP A 70 -1.14 7.04 22.46
N SER A 71 -1.14 5.80 22.92
CA SER A 71 -2.15 4.81 22.56
C SER A 71 -2.41 3.83 23.71
N VAL A 72 -3.59 3.21 23.70
CA VAL A 72 -3.95 2.19 24.69
C VAL A 72 -3.53 0.82 24.17
N ARG A 73 -2.69 0.12 24.94
CA ARG A 73 -2.28 -1.24 24.62
C ARG A 73 -3.43 -2.23 24.85
N VAL A 74 -3.74 -3.01 23.83
CA VAL A 74 -4.71 -4.12 23.91
C VAL A 74 -4.13 -5.26 24.76
N SER A 75 -4.92 -5.75 25.71
CA SER A 75 -4.53 -6.82 26.64
C SER A 75 -5.78 -7.46 27.25
N ASP A 76 -5.60 -8.46 28.11
CA ASP A 76 -6.72 -9.04 28.87
C ASP A 76 -7.44 -8.04 29.78
N ALA A 77 -6.74 -6.95 30.19
CA ALA A 77 -7.28 -5.89 31.02
C ALA A 77 -7.88 -4.71 30.23
N GLN A 78 -7.54 -4.56 28.96
CA GLN A 78 -7.93 -3.43 28.12
C GLN A 78 -8.26 -3.90 26.72
N PHE A 79 -9.48 -3.61 26.21
CA PHE A 79 -9.97 -4.11 24.92
C PHE A 79 -9.84 -5.63 24.81
N SER A 80 -10.26 -6.37 25.85
CA SER A 80 -10.08 -7.82 25.97
C SER A 80 -10.64 -8.58 24.75
N HIS A 81 -11.79 -8.17 24.21
CA HIS A 81 -12.39 -8.75 23.02
C HIS A 81 -11.48 -8.63 21.76
N LEU A 82 -10.77 -7.50 21.60
CA LEU A 82 -9.81 -7.34 20.51
C LEU A 82 -8.56 -8.22 20.73
N ASN A 83 -8.15 -8.39 22.00
CA ASN A 83 -7.04 -9.26 22.36
C ASN A 83 -7.34 -10.73 22.06
N GLU A 84 -8.56 -11.19 22.34
CA GLU A 84 -9.04 -12.52 21.99
C GLU A 84 -9.05 -12.74 20.49
N MET A 85 -9.58 -11.78 19.70
CA MET A 85 -9.56 -11.84 18.24
C MET A 85 -8.15 -11.90 17.67
N LEU A 86 -7.21 -11.13 18.23
CA LEU A 86 -5.82 -11.15 17.81
C LEU A 86 -5.16 -12.50 18.06
N ARG A 87 -5.35 -13.07 19.28
CA ARG A 87 -4.83 -14.39 19.62
C ARG A 87 -5.40 -15.47 18.71
N ASP A 88 -6.71 -15.40 18.44
CA ASP A 88 -7.39 -16.33 17.54
C ASP A 88 -6.86 -16.23 16.11
N ALA A 89 -6.66 -15.01 15.60
CA ALA A 89 -6.07 -14.77 14.28
C ALA A 89 -4.66 -15.35 14.17
N CYS A 90 -3.81 -15.10 15.18
CA CYS A 90 -2.46 -15.69 15.24
C CYS A 90 -2.49 -17.22 15.34
N TYR A 91 -3.44 -17.78 16.10
CA TYR A 91 -3.61 -19.23 16.21
C TYR A 91 -4.08 -19.86 14.89
N ILE A 92 -5.00 -19.18 14.17
CA ILE A 92 -5.52 -19.66 12.88
C ILE A 92 -4.41 -19.69 11.81
N LEU A 93 -3.60 -18.60 11.72
CA LEU A 93 -2.49 -18.50 10.76
C LEU A 93 -1.18 -19.07 11.28
N ASP A 94 -1.20 -19.68 12.47
CA ASP A 94 -0.05 -20.31 13.11
C ASP A 94 1.17 -19.37 13.22
N LEU A 95 0.92 -18.12 13.63
CA LEU A 95 1.97 -17.15 13.89
C LEU A 95 2.59 -17.42 15.27
N ASP A 96 3.91 -17.66 15.31
CA ASP A 96 4.62 -18.08 16.53
C ASP A 96 4.58 -17.03 17.66
N ARG A 97 4.59 -15.76 17.29
CA ARG A 97 4.61 -14.64 18.23
C ARG A 97 3.44 -13.70 17.96
N VAL A 98 2.60 -13.52 18.98
CA VAL A 98 1.50 -12.55 18.91
C VAL A 98 2.07 -11.13 18.92
N PRO A 99 1.86 -10.32 17.87
CA PRO A 99 2.34 -8.93 17.85
C PRO A 99 1.59 -8.08 18.89
N PRO A 100 2.25 -7.11 19.53
CA PRO A 100 1.54 -6.15 20.37
C PRO A 100 0.57 -5.33 19.52
N MET A 101 -0.64 -5.10 20.07
CA MET A 101 -1.67 -4.30 19.43
C MET A 101 -2.04 -3.09 20.28
N TYR A 102 -2.32 -1.97 19.63
CA TYR A 102 -2.68 -0.70 20.26
C TYR A 102 -3.92 -0.10 19.62
N VAL A 103 -4.72 0.61 20.41
CA VAL A 103 -5.82 1.45 19.92
C VAL A 103 -5.42 2.91 20.15
N THR A 104 -5.38 3.70 19.08
CA THR A 104 -5.07 5.13 19.11
C THR A 104 -6.32 5.96 18.81
N GLN A 105 -6.44 7.12 19.45
CA GLN A 105 -7.55 8.03 19.23
C GLN A 105 -7.43 8.72 17.88
N ASN A 106 -8.21 8.25 16.92
CA ASN A 106 -8.37 8.86 15.60
C ASN A 106 -9.76 8.51 15.06
N PRO A 107 -10.61 9.49 14.72
CA PRO A 107 -11.95 9.23 14.18
C PRO A 107 -11.94 8.67 12.76
N VAL A 108 -10.82 8.76 12.04
CA VAL A 108 -10.70 8.18 10.69
C VAL A 108 -10.46 6.67 10.83
N PRO A 109 -11.37 5.82 10.31
CA PRO A 109 -11.20 4.37 10.37
C PRO A 109 -9.91 3.92 9.67
N ASN A 110 -9.04 3.28 10.45
CA ASN A 110 -7.77 2.79 9.93
C ASN A 110 -7.19 1.67 10.80
N ALA A 111 -6.43 0.77 10.17
CA ALA A 111 -5.55 -0.19 10.83
C ALA A 111 -4.17 -0.13 10.20
N MET A 112 -3.13 -0.56 10.91
CA MET A 112 -1.81 -0.67 10.34
C MET A 112 -0.93 -1.67 11.08
N CYS A 113 -0.13 -2.42 10.33
CA CYS A 113 0.96 -3.23 10.83
C CYS A 113 2.29 -2.56 10.45
N VAL A 114 3.11 -2.18 11.44
CA VAL A 114 4.40 -1.51 11.27
C VAL A 114 5.44 -2.12 12.20
N GLY A 115 6.70 -2.07 11.83
CA GLY A 115 7.82 -2.62 12.59
C GLY A 115 8.90 -3.15 11.65
N LEU A 116 10.07 -3.46 12.18
CA LEU A 116 11.18 -4.07 11.44
C LEU A 116 11.29 -5.55 11.79
N ASP A 117 11.72 -5.87 13.01
CA ASP A 117 11.87 -7.25 13.49
C ASP A 117 10.66 -7.68 14.34
N GLU A 118 10.03 -6.73 15.04
CA GLU A 118 8.87 -6.97 15.91
C GLU A 118 7.67 -6.11 15.42
N PRO A 119 6.82 -6.63 14.54
CA PRO A 119 5.68 -5.87 14.04
C PRO A 119 4.70 -5.51 15.17
N VAL A 120 4.13 -4.31 15.06
CA VAL A 120 3.11 -3.76 15.96
C VAL A 120 1.86 -3.49 15.13
N ILE A 121 0.70 -3.89 15.65
CA ILE A 121 -0.60 -3.59 15.04
C ILE A 121 -1.22 -2.39 15.75
N VAL A 122 -1.72 -1.43 14.99
CA VAL A 122 -2.38 -0.23 15.52
C VAL A 122 -3.75 -0.09 14.86
N LEU A 123 -4.78 0.02 15.70
CA LEU A 123 -6.16 0.28 15.28
C LEU A 123 -6.55 1.70 15.70
N THR A 124 -7.39 2.35 14.93
CA THR A 124 -7.97 3.65 15.31
C THR A 124 -9.32 3.45 16.01
N THR A 125 -9.70 4.37 16.89
CA THR A 125 -11.03 4.38 17.53
C THR A 125 -12.14 4.39 16.50
N GLY A 126 -11.99 5.18 15.42
CA GLY A 126 -12.99 5.21 14.35
C GLY A 126 -13.20 3.86 13.65
N LEU A 127 -12.15 3.02 13.57
CA LEU A 127 -12.29 1.66 13.05
C LEU A 127 -13.02 0.74 14.03
N VAL A 128 -12.66 0.81 15.32
CA VAL A 128 -13.28 0.02 16.39
C VAL A 128 -14.77 0.32 16.52
N GLU A 129 -15.16 1.58 16.31
CA GLU A 129 -16.58 2.03 16.36
C GLU A 129 -17.36 1.68 15.09
N LEU A 130 -16.69 1.59 13.95
CA LEU A 130 -17.32 1.36 12.64
C LEU A 130 -17.69 -0.11 12.41
N LEU A 131 -16.82 -1.03 12.83
CA LEU A 131 -16.91 -2.45 12.44
C LEU A 131 -17.61 -3.29 13.51
N ASP A 132 -18.40 -4.26 13.06
CA ASP A 132 -18.88 -5.33 13.93
C ASP A 132 -17.76 -6.37 14.23
N GLU A 133 -18.06 -7.32 15.09
CA GLU A 133 -17.09 -8.31 15.55
C GLU A 133 -16.50 -9.15 14.42
N GLU A 134 -17.31 -9.63 13.48
CA GLU A 134 -16.85 -10.47 12.38
C GLU A 134 -16.07 -9.65 11.32
N GLU A 135 -16.46 -8.42 11.09
CA GLU A 135 -15.74 -7.48 10.24
C GLU A 135 -14.39 -7.10 10.85
N MET A 136 -14.34 -6.83 12.16
CA MET A 136 -13.12 -6.55 12.91
C MET A 136 -12.17 -7.74 12.91
N ARG A 137 -12.69 -8.96 13.04
CA ARG A 137 -11.89 -10.19 12.96
C ARG A 137 -11.19 -10.32 11.60
N ALA A 138 -11.88 -10.01 10.51
CA ALA A 138 -11.30 -10.00 9.18
C ALA A 138 -10.18 -8.96 9.05
N VAL A 139 -10.36 -7.76 9.63
CA VAL A 139 -9.33 -6.70 9.63
C VAL A 139 -8.13 -7.08 10.51
N ILE A 140 -8.35 -7.64 11.69
CA ILE A 140 -7.24 -8.14 12.54
C ILE A 140 -6.48 -9.24 11.81
N GLY A 141 -7.18 -10.16 11.13
CA GLY A 141 -6.57 -11.19 10.29
C GLY A 141 -5.76 -10.61 9.13
N HIS A 142 -6.22 -9.51 8.53
CA HIS A 142 -5.49 -8.76 7.50
C HIS A 142 -4.17 -8.20 8.05
N GLU A 143 -4.18 -7.56 9.22
CA GLU A 143 -2.96 -7.01 9.84
C GLU A 143 -1.99 -8.12 10.29
N VAL A 144 -2.50 -9.25 10.80
CA VAL A 144 -1.69 -10.45 11.10
C VAL A 144 -1.10 -11.02 9.80
N GLY A 145 -1.84 -10.98 8.69
CA GLY A 145 -1.35 -11.34 7.36
C GLY A 145 -0.16 -10.48 6.92
N HIS A 146 -0.21 -9.17 7.16
CA HIS A 146 0.93 -8.27 6.92
C HIS A 146 2.14 -8.63 7.78
N ALA A 147 1.94 -8.97 9.05
CA ALA A 147 3.00 -9.41 9.95
C ALA A 147 3.66 -10.70 9.45
N LEU A 148 2.86 -11.72 9.11
CA LEU A 148 3.33 -13.02 8.63
C LEU A 148 4.06 -12.94 7.28
N SER A 149 3.64 -12.03 6.40
CA SER A 149 4.23 -11.81 5.07
C SER A 149 5.47 -10.89 5.10
N GLY A 150 5.83 -10.31 6.26
CA GLY A 150 6.95 -9.36 6.38
C GLY A 150 6.69 -8.00 5.72
N HIS A 151 5.44 -7.67 5.41
CA HIS A 151 5.06 -6.40 4.78
C HIS A 151 5.30 -5.20 5.70
N ALA A 152 5.24 -5.41 7.03
CA ALA A 152 5.43 -4.38 8.05
C ALA A 152 6.75 -3.60 7.88
N VAL A 153 7.83 -4.30 7.50
CA VAL A 153 9.16 -3.71 7.29
C VAL A 153 9.15 -2.67 6.17
N TYR A 154 8.62 -3.05 5.01
CA TYR A 154 8.56 -2.17 3.84
C TYR A 154 7.61 -0.99 4.05
N ARG A 155 6.50 -1.23 4.77
CA ARG A 155 5.57 -0.17 5.16
C ARG A 155 6.25 0.85 6.09
N THR A 156 7.02 0.40 7.06
CA THR A 156 7.79 1.25 7.97
C THR A 156 8.80 2.10 7.21
N VAL A 157 9.53 1.50 6.27
CA VAL A 157 10.44 2.22 5.37
C VAL A 157 9.70 3.23 4.52
N LEU A 158 8.54 2.88 3.96
CA LEU A 158 7.71 3.81 3.18
C LEU A 158 7.25 5.01 4.00
N LEU A 159 6.75 4.80 5.21
CA LEU A 159 6.32 5.87 6.12
C LEU A 159 7.50 6.81 6.45
N PHE A 160 8.67 6.25 6.74
CA PHE A 160 9.86 7.03 7.02
C PHE A 160 10.32 7.83 5.80
N LEU A 161 10.46 7.19 4.64
CA LEU A 161 10.85 7.85 3.40
C LEU A 161 9.89 8.96 2.99
N THR A 162 8.60 8.76 3.17
CA THR A 162 7.60 9.79 2.88
C THR A 162 7.81 11.02 3.77
N ASN A 163 8.09 10.84 5.06
CA ASN A 163 8.39 11.93 5.98
C ASN A 163 9.71 12.62 5.66
N VAL A 164 10.75 11.86 5.28
CA VAL A 164 12.06 12.42 4.88
C VAL A 164 11.94 13.15 3.54
N ALA A 165 11.25 12.58 2.54
CA ALA A 165 11.05 13.22 1.24
C ALA A 165 10.37 14.58 1.36
N LEU A 166 9.40 14.74 2.25
CA LEU A 166 8.77 16.03 2.52
C LEU A 166 9.75 17.08 3.10
N LYS A 167 10.72 16.62 3.92
CA LYS A 167 11.73 17.51 4.54
C LYS A 167 12.88 17.88 3.61
N VAL A 168 13.19 17.03 2.61
CA VAL A 168 14.29 17.24 1.66
C VAL A 168 13.81 17.65 0.27
N ALA A 169 12.55 17.99 0.13
CA ALA A 169 11.93 18.38 -1.15
C ALA A 169 12.61 19.58 -1.84
N TRP A 170 13.38 20.39 -1.09
CA TRP A 170 14.13 21.54 -1.57
C TRP A 170 15.50 21.18 -2.20
N ILE A 171 15.98 19.91 -2.10
CA ILE A 171 17.25 19.46 -2.67
C ILE A 171 17.02 18.93 -4.10
N PRO A 172 17.56 19.57 -5.17
CA PRO A 172 17.10 19.30 -6.55
C PRO A 172 17.38 17.90 -7.11
N LEU A 173 18.46 17.24 -6.77
CA LEU A 173 18.88 15.95 -7.37
C LEU A 173 18.64 14.72 -6.48
N GLY A 174 18.70 14.88 -5.16
CA GLY A 174 18.41 13.79 -4.20
C GLY A 174 16.95 13.39 -4.17
N ASN A 175 16.05 14.28 -4.58
CA ASN A 175 14.61 14.11 -4.52
C ASN A 175 14.08 13.11 -5.56
N VAL A 176 14.64 13.04 -6.76
CA VAL A 176 14.12 12.19 -7.85
C VAL A 176 14.28 10.70 -7.54
N ALA A 177 15.44 10.28 -7.05
CA ALA A 177 15.70 8.88 -6.68
C ALA A 177 14.85 8.44 -5.48
N VAL A 178 14.73 9.29 -4.45
CA VAL A 178 13.89 9.02 -3.28
C VAL A 178 12.42 8.94 -3.68
N MET A 179 11.94 9.85 -4.53
CA MET A 179 10.56 9.84 -5.03
C MET A 179 10.25 8.61 -5.89
N ALA A 180 11.20 8.14 -6.69
CA ALA A 180 11.05 6.90 -7.45
C ALA A 180 10.88 5.68 -6.52
N ILE A 181 11.71 5.57 -5.48
CA ILE A 181 11.62 4.51 -4.48
C ILE A 181 10.30 4.60 -3.70
N VAL A 182 9.89 5.80 -3.27
CA VAL A 182 8.61 6.02 -2.57
C VAL A 182 7.43 5.62 -3.46
N THR A 183 7.46 5.99 -4.74
CA THR A 183 6.40 5.63 -5.70
C THR A 183 6.32 4.11 -5.91
N ALA A 184 7.47 3.45 -6.08
CA ALA A 184 7.53 2.00 -6.23
C ALA A 184 7.10 1.26 -4.96
N LEU A 185 7.49 1.74 -3.78
CA LEU A 185 7.05 1.21 -2.49
C LEU A 185 5.53 1.35 -2.30
N ARG A 186 4.95 2.47 -2.71
CA ARG A 186 3.49 2.69 -2.65
C ARG A 186 2.75 1.75 -3.58
N GLU A 187 3.26 1.57 -4.81
CA GLU A 187 2.65 0.64 -5.76
C GLU A 187 2.73 -0.80 -5.25
N TRP A 188 3.88 -1.21 -4.73
CA TRP A 188 4.01 -2.51 -4.08
C TRP A 188 3.04 -2.63 -2.90
N PHE A 189 2.99 -1.64 -2.00
CA PHE A 189 2.09 -1.65 -0.84
C PHE A 189 0.63 -1.83 -1.26
N ARG A 190 0.18 -1.14 -2.30
CA ARG A 190 -1.16 -1.32 -2.88
C ARG A 190 -1.43 -2.78 -3.29
N LYS A 191 -0.43 -3.49 -3.79
CA LYS A 191 -0.57 -4.91 -4.18
C LYS A 191 -0.52 -5.84 -2.97
N SER A 192 0.25 -5.51 -1.94
CA SER A 192 0.31 -6.30 -0.70
C SER A 192 -1.01 -6.30 0.07
N GLU A 193 -1.86 -5.28 -0.10
CA GLU A 193 -3.23 -5.26 0.44
C GLU A 193 -4.07 -6.44 -0.05
N LEU A 194 -3.88 -6.86 -1.30
CA LEU A 194 -4.60 -8.00 -1.87
C LEU A 194 -4.22 -9.32 -1.20
N SER A 195 -2.94 -9.47 -0.83
CA SER A 195 -2.47 -10.63 -0.05
C SER A 195 -3.04 -10.60 1.37
N ALA A 196 -3.00 -9.43 2.00
CA ALA A 196 -3.50 -9.26 3.36
C ALA A 196 -5.02 -9.50 3.47
N ASP A 197 -5.80 -9.09 2.47
CA ASP A 197 -7.25 -9.37 2.41
C ASP A 197 -7.53 -10.89 2.37
N ARG A 198 -6.72 -11.65 1.62
CA ARG A 198 -6.81 -13.11 1.60
C ARG A 198 -6.51 -13.72 2.96
N ALA A 199 -5.50 -13.21 3.68
CA ALA A 199 -5.21 -13.62 5.06
C ALA A 199 -6.37 -13.27 6.00
N GLY A 200 -6.96 -12.08 5.86
CA GLY A 200 -8.15 -11.67 6.60
C GLY A 200 -9.33 -12.61 6.38
N LEU A 201 -9.57 -13.03 5.13
CA LEU A 201 -10.61 -14.02 4.82
C LEU A 201 -10.30 -15.39 5.40
N LEU A 202 -9.04 -15.85 5.44
CA LEU A 202 -8.65 -17.11 6.08
C LEU A 202 -8.90 -17.10 7.59
N VAL A 203 -8.73 -15.94 8.23
CA VAL A 203 -9.01 -15.76 9.66
C VAL A 203 -10.51 -15.69 9.93
N GLY A 204 -11.22 -14.82 9.23
CA GLY A 204 -12.66 -14.61 9.41
C GLY A 204 -13.49 -15.80 8.92
N GLN A 205 -13.07 -16.46 7.83
CA GLN A 205 -13.78 -17.51 7.11
C GLN A 205 -15.23 -17.12 6.78
N ASP A 206 -15.43 -15.83 6.60
CA ASP A 206 -16.71 -15.21 6.25
C ASP A 206 -16.50 -14.11 5.19
N LEU A 207 -16.77 -14.49 3.93
CA LEU A 207 -16.68 -13.55 2.80
C LEU A 207 -17.65 -12.38 2.95
N ARG A 208 -18.87 -12.63 3.50
CA ARG A 208 -19.87 -11.58 3.64
C ARG A 208 -19.45 -10.53 4.66
N ALA A 209 -18.85 -10.95 5.77
CA ALA A 209 -18.29 -10.03 6.76
C ALA A 209 -17.13 -9.21 6.15
N SER A 210 -16.21 -9.86 5.43
CA SER A 210 -15.13 -9.16 4.73
C SER A 210 -15.65 -8.12 3.73
N MET A 211 -16.68 -8.46 2.94
CA MET A 211 -17.33 -7.52 2.01
C MET A 211 -17.96 -6.34 2.73
N ARG A 212 -18.74 -6.59 3.81
CA ARG A 212 -19.36 -5.51 4.60
C ARG A 212 -18.30 -4.59 5.18
N GLY A 213 -17.21 -5.14 5.73
CA GLY A 213 -16.08 -4.35 6.25
C GLY A 213 -15.50 -3.42 5.18
N LEU A 214 -15.21 -3.94 3.97
CA LEU A 214 -14.71 -3.13 2.86
C LEU A 214 -15.71 -2.06 2.41
N MET A 215 -17.02 -2.37 2.37
CA MET A 215 -18.06 -1.40 2.05
C MET A 215 -18.17 -0.31 3.11
N LYS A 216 -18.09 -0.65 4.40
CA LYS A 216 -18.06 0.33 5.50
C LYS A 216 -16.82 1.23 5.44
N LEU A 217 -15.64 0.68 5.12
CA LEU A 217 -14.42 1.46 4.93
C LEU A 217 -14.51 2.43 3.73
N ALA A 218 -15.32 2.10 2.73
CA ALA A 218 -15.54 2.97 1.57
C ALA A 218 -16.61 4.04 1.82
N GLY A 219 -17.75 3.66 2.42
CA GLY A 219 -18.96 4.50 2.47
C GLY A 219 -19.53 4.73 3.87
N GLY A 220 -18.85 4.29 4.95
CA GLY A 220 -19.35 4.45 6.33
C GLY A 220 -20.40 3.42 6.72
N ASN A 221 -21.11 3.68 7.83
CA ASN A 221 -22.02 2.72 8.46
C ASN A 221 -23.45 2.72 7.87
N HIS A 222 -23.61 2.99 6.57
CA HIS A 222 -24.92 3.04 5.90
C HIS A 222 -25.14 1.81 5.01
N LEU A 223 -24.83 0.61 5.49
CA LEU A 223 -24.92 -0.64 4.70
C LEU A 223 -26.32 -0.88 4.11
N HIS A 224 -27.40 -0.40 4.77
CA HIS A 224 -28.78 -0.53 4.27
C HIS A 224 -29.05 0.29 3.00
N GLU A 225 -28.20 1.27 2.70
CA GLU A 225 -28.25 2.08 1.47
C GLU A 225 -27.26 1.59 0.40
N MET A 226 -26.46 0.55 0.71
CA MET A 226 -25.42 0.02 -0.17
C MET A 226 -25.84 -1.32 -0.77
N ASN A 227 -25.41 -1.57 -2.01
CA ASN A 227 -25.62 -2.82 -2.71
C ASN A 227 -24.28 -3.45 -3.09
N VAL A 228 -24.05 -4.71 -2.72
CA VAL A 228 -22.80 -5.43 -2.96
C VAL A 228 -22.48 -5.55 -4.45
N ASP A 229 -23.47 -5.88 -5.28
CA ASP A 229 -23.25 -6.07 -6.71
C ASP A 229 -22.93 -4.74 -7.40
N ALA A 230 -23.59 -3.66 -7.01
CA ALA A 230 -23.26 -2.31 -7.47
C ALA A 230 -21.86 -1.88 -7.03
N PHE A 231 -21.47 -2.21 -5.78
CA PHE A 231 -20.14 -1.91 -5.26
C PHE A 231 -19.05 -2.69 -6.02
N LEU A 232 -19.28 -3.94 -6.38
CA LEU A 232 -18.37 -4.75 -7.18
C LEU A 232 -18.31 -4.27 -8.65
N ALA A 233 -19.44 -3.81 -9.22
CA ALA A 233 -19.46 -3.27 -10.57
C ALA A 233 -18.61 -1.99 -10.72
N GLN A 234 -18.44 -1.20 -9.64
CA GLN A 234 -17.51 -0.05 -9.63
C GLN A 234 -16.05 -0.47 -9.85
N ALA A 235 -15.65 -1.67 -9.42
CA ALA A 235 -14.31 -2.18 -9.68
C ALA A 235 -14.09 -2.42 -11.18
N ASP A 236 -15.07 -3.01 -11.87
CA ASP A 236 -15.01 -3.24 -13.32
C ASP A 236 -14.97 -1.93 -14.10
N GLU A 237 -15.76 -0.94 -13.68
CA GLU A 237 -15.73 0.40 -14.27
C GLU A 237 -14.37 1.07 -14.07
N TYR A 238 -13.81 0.98 -12.86
CA TYR A 238 -12.49 1.51 -12.54
C TYR A 238 -11.37 0.84 -13.36
N GLU A 239 -11.43 -0.47 -13.57
CA GLU A 239 -10.46 -1.22 -14.37
C GLU A 239 -10.54 -0.85 -15.86
N LYS A 240 -11.75 -0.59 -16.37
CA LYS A 240 -11.99 -0.20 -17.78
C LYS A 240 -11.61 1.25 -18.07
N ALA A 241 -11.65 2.13 -17.05
CA ALA A 241 -11.28 3.54 -17.17
C ALA A 241 -9.76 3.70 -17.28
N GLY A 242 -9.19 3.43 -18.48
CA GLY A 242 -7.75 3.28 -18.74
C GLY A 242 -7.11 4.46 -19.46
N ASP A 243 -7.61 5.71 -19.35
CA ASP A 243 -6.97 6.87 -19.99
C ASP A 243 -5.77 7.38 -19.17
N LEU A 244 -4.73 7.85 -19.88
CA LEU A 244 -3.47 8.36 -19.29
C LEU A 244 -3.69 9.52 -18.31
N ARG A 245 -4.69 10.37 -18.56
CA ARG A 245 -5.04 11.49 -17.66
C ARG A 245 -5.67 10.99 -16.36
N ASP A 246 -6.52 9.98 -16.44
CA ASP A 246 -7.14 9.34 -15.29
C ASP A 246 -6.12 8.62 -14.42
N SER A 247 -5.05 8.09 -15.03
CA SER A 247 -3.98 7.43 -14.31
C SER A 247 -3.18 8.38 -13.39
N VAL A 248 -2.94 9.63 -13.82
CA VAL A 248 -2.29 10.65 -12.97
C VAL A 248 -3.19 11.02 -11.79
N LEU A 249 -4.48 11.20 -12.01
CA LEU A 249 -5.45 11.47 -10.95
C LEU A 249 -5.61 10.28 -10.01
N LYS A 250 -5.56 9.05 -10.53
CA LYS A 250 -5.55 7.81 -9.72
C LYS A 250 -4.34 7.80 -8.78
N ILE A 251 -3.15 8.19 -9.25
CA ILE A 251 -1.93 8.29 -8.44
C ILE A 251 -2.09 9.33 -7.33
N LEU A 252 -2.53 10.54 -7.68
CA LEU A 252 -2.66 11.63 -6.72
C LEU A 252 -3.70 11.34 -5.63
N ASN A 253 -4.80 10.68 -5.97
CA ASN A 253 -5.84 10.29 -5.02
C ASN A 253 -5.42 9.16 -4.07
N VAL A 254 -4.42 8.36 -4.44
CA VAL A 254 -3.90 7.25 -3.61
C VAL A 254 -2.87 7.71 -2.59
N LEU A 255 -2.17 8.82 -2.88
CA LEU A 255 -1.06 9.31 -2.06
C LEU A 255 -1.36 9.49 -0.57
N PRO A 256 -2.55 9.95 -0.14
CA PRO A 256 -2.84 10.15 1.28
C PRO A 256 -3.51 8.93 1.96
N ARG A 257 -3.87 7.87 1.23
CA ARG A 257 -4.65 6.74 1.79
C ARG A 257 -3.75 5.59 2.20
N SER A 258 -3.99 5.05 3.40
CA SER A 258 -3.25 3.88 3.91
C SER A 258 -3.72 2.55 3.28
N HIS A 259 -5.02 2.42 2.97
CA HIS A 259 -5.65 1.22 2.39
C HIS A 259 -6.54 1.61 1.20
N PRO A 260 -5.97 1.87 0.01
CA PRO A 260 -6.72 2.36 -1.13
C PRO A 260 -7.51 1.25 -1.85
N PHE A 261 -8.46 1.67 -2.70
CA PHE A 261 -9.18 0.80 -3.67
C PHE A 261 -10.05 -0.30 -3.05
N THR A 262 -10.86 0.03 -2.07
CA THR A 262 -11.77 -0.92 -1.41
C THR A 262 -12.67 -1.69 -2.37
N THR A 263 -13.12 -1.08 -3.48
CA THR A 263 -13.93 -1.76 -4.51
C THR A 263 -13.12 -2.81 -5.26
N VAL A 264 -11.90 -2.46 -5.70
CA VAL A 264 -11.00 -3.40 -6.39
C VAL A 264 -10.58 -4.54 -5.46
N ARG A 265 -10.25 -4.23 -4.19
CA ARG A 265 -9.93 -5.22 -3.16
C ARG A 265 -11.10 -6.20 -2.95
N ALA A 266 -12.32 -5.69 -2.87
CA ALA A 266 -13.52 -6.52 -2.73
C ALA A 266 -13.72 -7.46 -3.93
N ALA A 267 -13.57 -6.95 -5.15
CA ALA A 267 -13.68 -7.77 -6.37
C ALA A 267 -12.60 -8.85 -6.45
N GLU A 268 -11.34 -8.51 -6.12
CA GLU A 268 -10.23 -9.47 -6.08
C GLU A 268 -10.43 -10.54 -5.00
N LEU A 269 -10.88 -10.13 -3.80
CA LEU A 269 -11.14 -11.05 -2.71
C LEU A 269 -12.28 -12.02 -3.05
N LYS A 270 -13.36 -11.52 -3.66
CA LYS A 270 -14.47 -12.36 -4.14
C LYS A 270 -13.97 -13.36 -5.20
N ARG A 271 -13.24 -12.90 -6.21
CA ARG A 271 -12.66 -13.74 -7.26
C ARG A 271 -11.78 -14.86 -6.67
N TRP A 272 -10.93 -14.51 -5.71
CA TRP A 272 -10.08 -15.49 -5.05
C TRP A 272 -10.88 -16.49 -4.21
N SER A 273 -11.89 -16.05 -3.47
CA SER A 273 -12.73 -16.92 -2.64
C SER A 273 -13.48 -17.99 -3.44
N GLU A 274 -13.75 -17.73 -4.71
CA GLU A 274 -14.41 -18.63 -5.67
C GLU A 274 -13.39 -19.49 -6.46
N SER A 275 -12.08 -19.25 -6.28
CA SER A 275 -11.02 -19.95 -7.00
C SER A 275 -10.74 -21.36 -6.45
N ARG A 276 -10.16 -22.19 -7.32
CA ARG A 276 -9.65 -23.51 -6.93
C ARG A 276 -8.52 -23.43 -5.90
N ASP A 277 -7.72 -22.36 -5.93
CA ASP A 277 -6.60 -22.18 -5.01
C ASP A 277 -7.10 -21.97 -3.57
N HIS A 278 -8.11 -21.13 -3.38
CA HIS A 278 -8.77 -20.95 -2.10
C HIS A 278 -9.40 -22.28 -1.61
N GLN A 279 -10.09 -23.00 -2.49
CA GLN A 279 -10.71 -24.28 -2.12
C GLN A 279 -9.65 -25.32 -1.68
N ARG A 280 -8.56 -25.48 -2.45
CA ARG A 280 -7.45 -26.38 -2.08
C ARG A 280 -6.83 -26.00 -0.73
N LEU A 281 -6.65 -24.70 -0.49
CA LEU A 281 -6.14 -24.20 0.78
C LEU A 281 -7.10 -24.55 1.92
N MET A 282 -8.41 -24.34 1.72
CA MET A 282 -9.44 -24.72 2.66
C MET A 282 -9.50 -26.24 2.87
N ASP A 283 -9.12 -27.05 1.90
CA ASP A 283 -9.00 -28.52 2.03
C ASP A 283 -7.71 -28.95 2.76
N GLY A 284 -6.79 -28.02 3.05
CA GLY A 284 -5.54 -28.29 3.77
C GLY A 284 -4.31 -28.45 2.87
N HIS A 285 -4.44 -28.19 1.57
CA HIS A 285 -3.37 -28.29 0.58
C HIS A 285 -2.76 -26.91 0.34
N TYR A 286 -1.75 -26.54 1.10
CA TYR A 286 -1.06 -25.26 1.00
C TYR A 286 0.43 -25.39 1.34
N PRO A 287 1.32 -24.51 0.79
CA PRO A 287 2.75 -24.47 1.10
C PRO A 287 2.98 -24.18 2.58
N LYS A 288 3.98 -24.88 3.15
CA LYS A 288 4.38 -24.71 4.55
C LYS A 288 5.59 -23.79 4.67
N ARG A 289 5.72 -23.07 5.80
CA ARG A 289 6.91 -22.24 6.11
C ARG A 289 8.21 -23.04 6.13
N SER A 290 8.15 -24.31 6.52
CA SER A 290 9.31 -25.21 6.48
C SER A 290 9.87 -25.41 5.07
N GLU A 291 9.04 -25.26 4.05
CA GLU A 291 9.38 -25.42 2.63
C GLU A 291 9.92 -24.11 2.00
N ASP A 292 9.80 -22.97 2.71
CA ASP A 292 10.23 -21.67 2.18
C ASP A 292 11.75 -21.57 1.99
N LYS A 293 12.54 -22.32 2.76
CA LYS A 293 14.00 -22.36 2.67
C LYS A 293 14.50 -23.11 1.43
N ASP A 294 13.73 -24.11 0.98
CA ASP A 294 14.05 -24.95 -0.17
C ASP A 294 13.50 -24.40 -1.48
N ALA A 295 12.53 -23.48 -1.40
CA ALA A 295 12.01 -22.78 -2.55
C ALA A 295 13.08 -21.80 -3.05
N SER A 296 13.86 -22.25 -4.03
CA SER A 296 14.95 -21.42 -4.59
C SER A 296 14.39 -20.06 -5.02
N VAL A 297 15.01 -19.01 -4.54
CA VAL A 297 14.71 -17.63 -4.93
C VAL A 297 14.69 -17.48 -6.46
N SER A 298 15.45 -18.35 -7.17
CA SER A 298 15.56 -18.39 -8.63
C SER A 298 14.29 -18.92 -9.33
N ASP A 299 13.58 -19.92 -8.80
CA ASP A 299 12.41 -20.51 -9.46
C ASP A 299 11.17 -19.66 -9.23
N SER A 300 10.98 -19.19 -7.99
CA SER A 300 9.96 -18.17 -7.67
C SER A 300 10.18 -16.87 -8.44
N PHE A 301 11.45 -16.52 -8.67
CA PHE A 301 11.86 -15.34 -9.44
C PHE A 301 11.56 -15.49 -10.93
N ARG A 302 11.81 -16.67 -11.52
CA ARG A 302 11.58 -16.92 -12.96
C ARG A 302 10.10 -16.96 -13.30
N GLU A 303 9.29 -17.61 -12.46
CA GLU A 303 7.84 -17.65 -12.59
C GLU A 303 7.22 -16.25 -12.39
N SER A 304 7.61 -15.54 -11.34
CA SER A 304 7.16 -14.17 -11.07
C SER A 304 7.60 -13.16 -12.12
N ALA A 305 8.83 -13.29 -12.67
CA ALA A 305 9.32 -12.42 -13.72
C ALA A 305 8.58 -12.63 -15.04
N GLY A 306 8.18 -13.87 -15.36
CA GLY A 306 7.34 -14.16 -16.53
C GLY A 306 5.95 -13.55 -16.40
N HIS A 307 5.31 -13.74 -15.27
CA HIS A 307 3.99 -13.16 -14.94
C HIS A 307 4.03 -11.63 -14.90
N TYR A 308 5.09 -11.06 -14.30
CA TYR A 308 5.29 -9.61 -14.24
C TYR A 308 5.49 -9.01 -15.63
N ALA A 309 6.34 -9.63 -16.48
CA ALA A 309 6.58 -9.16 -17.83
C ALA A 309 5.29 -9.18 -18.67
N GLN A 310 4.43 -10.17 -18.46
CA GLN A 310 3.13 -10.26 -19.12
C GLN A 310 2.14 -9.26 -18.55
N THR A 311 2.05 -9.13 -17.23
CA THR A 311 1.19 -8.13 -16.56
C THR A 311 1.61 -6.69 -16.90
N VAL A 312 2.93 -6.41 -16.98
CA VAL A 312 3.45 -5.09 -17.40
C VAL A 312 3.14 -4.80 -18.89
N ARG A 313 3.25 -5.81 -19.76
CA ARG A 313 2.90 -5.65 -21.18
C ARG A 313 1.40 -5.43 -21.41
N ASP A 314 0.59 -6.14 -20.62
CA ASP A 314 -0.88 -6.11 -20.77
C ASP A 314 -1.49 -4.98 -19.91
N SER A 315 -0.74 -4.45 -18.94
CA SER A 315 -1.20 -3.36 -18.09
C SER A 315 -1.19 -2.03 -18.83
N LYS A 316 -2.34 -1.39 -18.86
CA LYS A 316 -2.49 0.00 -19.31
C LYS A 316 -2.11 1.03 -18.23
N ASP A 317 -1.72 0.57 -17.03
CA ASP A 317 -1.34 1.41 -15.90
C ASP A 317 0.05 2.04 -16.14
N PRO A 318 0.16 3.38 -16.28
CA PRO A 318 1.42 4.06 -16.56
C PRO A 318 2.48 3.92 -15.47
N LEU A 319 2.07 3.68 -14.21
CA LEU A 319 3.01 3.38 -13.11
C LEU A 319 3.69 2.03 -13.30
N PHE A 320 2.96 1.03 -13.78
CA PHE A 320 3.54 -0.27 -14.11
C PHE A 320 4.57 -0.15 -15.24
N LYS A 321 4.28 0.66 -16.25
CA LYS A 321 5.22 0.97 -17.33
C LYS A 321 6.44 1.73 -16.81
N LEU A 322 6.22 2.75 -15.98
CA LEU A 322 7.30 3.55 -15.38
C LEU A 322 8.23 2.68 -14.51
N VAL A 323 7.68 1.81 -13.67
CA VAL A 323 8.46 0.88 -12.84
C VAL A 323 9.16 -0.18 -13.71
N GLY A 324 8.51 -0.64 -14.77
CA GLY A 324 9.10 -1.56 -15.76
C GLY A 324 10.24 -0.92 -16.55
N ASP A 325 10.09 0.32 -16.97
CA ASP A 325 11.11 1.10 -17.70
C ASP A 325 12.31 1.42 -16.79
N ILE A 326 12.07 1.77 -15.52
CA ILE A 326 13.13 1.97 -14.51
C ILE A 326 13.88 0.66 -14.22
N ALA A 327 13.18 -0.46 -14.14
CA ALA A 327 13.79 -1.77 -13.89
C ALA A 327 14.55 -2.33 -15.11
N GLY A 328 14.16 -1.92 -16.32
CA GLY A 328 14.72 -2.44 -17.60
C GLY A 328 15.89 -1.64 -18.18
N GLY A 329 16.10 -0.38 -17.77
CA GLY A 329 17.08 0.52 -18.41
C GLY A 329 17.87 1.39 -17.44
N ALA A 330 19.02 0.91 -17.00
CA ALA A 330 19.82 1.56 -15.95
C ALA A 330 20.78 2.67 -16.44
N GLY A 331 20.76 3.12 -17.69
CA GLY A 331 21.79 4.00 -18.23
C GLY A 331 21.41 5.47 -18.44
N ASP A 332 20.22 5.76 -18.98
CA ASP A 332 19.85 7.10 -19.43
C ASP A 332 18.61 7.71 -18.71
N LEU A 333 18.09 7.07 -17.70
CA LEU A 333 16.77 7.32 -17.14
C LEU A 333 16.66 8.53 -16.21
N ALA A 334 17.74 9.01 -15.61
CA ALA A 334 17.68 10.16 -14.72
C ALA A 334 17.28 11.45 -15.49
N GLY A 335 17.73 11.57 -16.74
CA GLY A 335 17.39 12.69 -17.64
C GLY A 335 15.97 12.59 -18.20
N ASP A 336 15.54 11.39 -18.60
CA ASP A 336 14.23 11.16 -19.21
C ASP A 336 13.09 11.15 -18.16
N LEU A 337 13.35 10.65 -16.95
CA LEU A 337 12.43 10.72 -15.82
C LEU A 337 12.18 12.18 -15.38
N GLY A 338 13.25 12.99 -15.32
CA GLY A 338 13.14 14.42 -15.05
C GLY A 338 12.31 15.14 -16.11
N GLY A 339 12.47 14.78 -17.39
CA GLY A 339 11.71 15.29 -18.51
C GLY A 339 10.22 14.88 -18.46
N ARG A 340 9.94 13.60 -18.20
CA ARG A 340 8.54 13.07 -18.12
C ARG A 340 7.79 13.56 -16.89
N LEU A 341 8.44 13.66 -15.73
CA LEU A 341 7.85 14.26 -14.53
C LEU A 341 7.59 15.76 -14.74
N ARG A 342 8.49 16.47 -15.44
CA ARG A 342 8.30 17.87 -15.79
C ARG A 342 7.14 18.09 -16.76
N THR A 343 6.89 17.15 -17.67
CA THR A 343 5.74 17.17 -18.59
C THR A 343 4.42 16.85 -17.88
N VAL A 344 4.46 15.98 -16.88
CA VAL A 344 3.27 15.54 -16.11
C VAL A 344 2.92 16.51 -14.99
N PHE A 345 3.92 17.12 -14.33
CA PHE A 345 3.73 18.00 -13.17
C PHE A 345 4.07 19.47 -13.44
N GLY A 346 4.78 19.79 -14.53
CA GLY A 346 5.07 21.15 -14.97
C GLY A 346 4.01 21.61 -15.95
N GLY A 347 3.00 22.32 -15.46
CA GLY A 347 2.08 23.06 -16.33
C GLY A 347 2.87 23.94 -17.30
N GLY A 348 2.66 23.75 -18.61
CA GLY A 348 3.40 24.39 -19.65
C GLY A 348 3.44 25.92 -19.50
N ALA A 349 4.65 26.48 -19.40
CA ALA A 349 4.87 27.88 -19.67
C ALA A 349 4.60 28.13 -21.15
N PRO A 350 3.95 29.25 -21.52
CA PRO A 350 3.67 29.55 -22.92
C PRO A 350 4.99 29.75 -23.70
N LYS A 351 5.09 29.09 -24.86
CA LYS A 351 6.16 29.35 -25.82
C LYS A 351 6.07 30.81 -26.28
N GLU A 352 7.09 31.60 -26.04
CA GLU A 352 7.28 32.87 -26.74
C GLU A 352 7.45 32.62 -28.25
N PRO A 353 6.84 33.44 -29.13
CA PRO A 353 6.98 33.28 -30.56
C PRO A 353 8.41 33.63 -31.00
N GLY A 354 8.96 32.77 -31.84
CA GLY A 354 10.32 32.80 -32.33
C GLY A 354 10.62 34.11 -33.09
N LYS A 355 11.76 34.69 -32.79
CA LYS A 355 12.41 35.70 -33.61
C LYS A 355 13.09 34.98 -34.76
N ASP A 356 12.57 35.26 -35.95
CA ASP A 356 13.13 34.91 -37.25
C ASP A 356 14.42 35.75 -37.45
N THR A 357 15.55 35.09 -37.56
CA THR A 357 16.82 35.72 -37.97
C THR A 357 17.07 35.38 -39.43
N GLY A 358 16.54 36.22 -40.32
CA GLY A 358 16.96 36.23 -41.71
C GLY A 358 18.35 36.87 -41.82
N THR A 359 19.23 36.10 -42.41
CA THR A 359 20.54 36.57 -42.91
C THR A 359 20.37 37.41 -44.16
N GLU A 360 20.84 38.66 -44.14
CA GLU A 360 21.21 39.36 -45.37
C GLU A 360 22.54 40.10 -45.17
N LYS A 361 23.48 39.81 -46.03
CA LYS A 361 24.71 40.54 -46.27
C LYS A 361 24.37 41.84 -47.04
N ASP A 362 24.91 42.98 -46.69
CA ASP A 362 25.75 43.73 -47.64
C ASP A 362 26.45 44.96 -47.01
N SER A 363 27.53 45.28 -47.60
CA SER A 363 28.57 46.25 -47.56
C SER A 363 28.19 47.72 -47.26
N GLY A 364 29.12 48.45 -46.58
CA GLY A 364 29.53 49.75 -47.08
C GLY A 364 29.58 50.89 -46.10
N LYS A 365 30.81 51.28 -45.72
CA LYS A 365 31.40 52.61 -45.63
C LYS A 365 30.91 53.70 -44.66
N ASP A 366 31.87 54.06 -43.86
CA ASP A 366 32.46 55.38 -43.55
C ASP A 366 31.67 56.51 -42.83
N ALA A 367 32.37 56.96 -41.84
CA ALA A 367 32.67 58.34 -41.48
C ALA A 367 31.99 58.96 -40.23
N ASP A 368 32.90 59.17 -39.30
CA ASP A 368 33.10 60.43 -38.51
C ASP A 368 31.99 61.05 -37.66
N ARG A 369 32.25 61.14 -36.38
CA ARG A 369 32.46 62.29 -35.49
C ARG A 369 31.91 62.14 -34.09
N GLU A 370 32.86 62.19 -33.21
CA GLU A 370 32.67 62.64 -31.81
C GLU A 370 32.43 64.20 -31.79
N PRO A 371 32.33 64.83 -30.62
CA PRO A 371 31.72 64.53 -29.31
C PRO A 371 30.83 65.68 -28.79
N GLY A 372 30.31 65.53 -27.56
CA GLY A 372 29.75 66.68 -26.86
C GLY A 372 28.95 66.33 -25.59
N GLU A 373 29.63 66.43 -24.49
CA GLU A 373 29.30 67.01 -23.17
C GLU A 373 27.87 66.94 -22.61
N GLY A 374 27.84 66.46 -21.33
CA GLY A 374 26.74 66.59 -20.36
C GLY A 374 26.54 68.08 -19.93
N PRO A 375 26.01 68.43 -18.80
CA PRO A 375 25.48 67.65 -17.70
C PRO A 375 24.14 68.17 -17.13
N GLY A 376 23.64 67.56 -16.10
CA GLY A 376 22.94 68.25 -15.02
C GLY A 376 21.45 68.01 -14.82
N ALA A 377 21.17 67.51 -13.77
CA ALA A 377 20.32 67.72 -12.64
C ALA A 377 19.68 66.38 -12.16
#